data_bafd4be064fb3877a184a8ef95db69a0
#
_entry.id   bafd4be064fb3877a184a8ef95db69a0
#
_cell.length_a   1.000
_cell.length_b   1.000
_cell.length_c   1.000
_cell.angle_alpha   90.00
_cell.angle_beta   90.00
_cell.angle_gamma   90.00
#
_symmetry.space_group_name_H-M   'P 1'
#
loop_
_entity.id
_entity.type
_entity.pdbx_description
1 polymer ?
#
loop_
_entity_poly.entity_id
_entity_poly.type
_entity_poly.pdbx_seq_one_letter_code
_entity_poly.pdbx_strand_id
1 'polypeptide(L)'
;MPFVINLSEIPYFDGHCDTVWRCMYGEPAVRGDLRENDGHLDLLRSGRYGRRAQFFALFDNAAALPPGPVWPHLCAMHRWFQEQLAAHDGMAVLCRTGREVDDAVSAGKTAALLSIEGADLLDCKEENLYTAREWGVRLLNPVWNNANALSGSCAQDAD
;
A
#
# COMPACT_ATOMS: atom_id res chain seq x y z
N MET A 1 -28.81 27.04 6.00
CA MET A 1 -28.01 26.23 6.92
C MET A 1 -26.87 25.62 6.08
N PRO A 2 -25.61 25.62 6.56
CA PRO A 2 -24.57 24.94 5.83
C PRO A 2 -24.89 23.43 5.79
N PHE A 3 -24.70 22.82 4.64
CA PHE A 3 -24.88 21.38 4.45
C PHE A 3 -23.75 20.66 5.19
N VAL A 4 -24.06 19.97 6.25
CA VAL A 4 -23.06 19.20 7.02
C VAL A 4 -23.06 17.77 6.50
N ILE A 5 -21.97 17.37 5.87
CA ILE A 5 -21.76 15.99 5.41
C ILE A 5 -21.32 15.15 6.61
N ASN A 6 -22.08 14.09 6.91
CA ASN A 6 -21.69 13.10 7.91
C ASN A 6 -20.77 12.05 7.25
N LEU A 7 -19.47 12.17 7.41
CA LEU A 7 -18.49 11.26 6.83
C LEU A 7 -18.68 9.80 7.28
N SER A 8 -19.21 9.56 8.49
CA SER A 8 -19.44 8.21 9.00
C SER A 8 -20.49 7.40 8.22
N GLU A 9 -21.30 8.08 7.39
CA GLU A 9 -22.30 7.45 6.51
C GLU A 9 -21.75 7.18 5.11
N ILE A 10 -20.57 7.71 4.80
CA ILE A 10 -19.94 7.59 3.48
C ILE A 10 -19.00 6.38 3.48
N PRO A 11 -19.22 5.39 2.59
CA PRO A 11 -18.23 4.34 2.38
C PRO A 11 -17.01 4.92 1.68
N TYR A 12 -15.84 4.45 2.08
CA TYR A 12 -14.55 4.84 1.52
C TYR A 12 -13.83 3.63 0.95
N PHE A 13 -13.49 3.69 -0.31
CA PHE A 13 -12.61 2.74 -0.97
C PHE A 13 -11.56 3.51 -1.75
N ASP A 14 -10.29 3.25 -1.45
CA ASP A 14 -9.17 3.83 -2.16
C ASP A 14 -8.26 2.72 -2.72
N GLY A 15 -8.05 2.76 -4.02
CA GLY A 15 -7.28 1.76 -4.75
C GLY A 15 -5.77 1.91 -4.63
N HIS A 16 -5.26 3.01 -4.03
CA HIS A 16 -3.82 3.24 -3.96
C HIS A 16 -3.43 4.29 -2.92
N CYS A 17 -2.37 4.01 -2.16
CA CYS A 17 -1.64 5.03 -1.43
C CYS A 17 -0.18 4.63 -1.22
N ASP A 18 0.72 5.60 -1.21
CA ASP A 18 2.17 5.44 -0.97
C ASP A 18 2.56 5.62 0.49
N THR A 19 1.63 5.46 1.43
CA THR A 19 1.88 5.74 2.84
C THR A 19 3.06 4.95 3.39
N VAL A 20 3.23 3.68 2.98
CA VAL A 20 4.36 2.85 3.41
C VAL A 20 5.68 3.49 2.99
N TRP A 21 5.83 3.77 1.70
CA TRP A 21 7.04 4.42 1.16
C TRP A 21 7.27 5.79 1.81
N ARG A 22 6.23 6.59 1.93
CA ARG A 22 6.32 7.95 2.52
C ARG A 22 6.81 7.92 3.96
N CYS A 23 6.36 6.97 4.77
CA CYS A 23 6.80 6.85 6.16
C CYS A 23 8.22 6.28 6.30
N MET A 24 8.65 5.42 5.37
CA MET A 24 9.96 4.76 5.45
C MET A 24 11.07 5.53 4.73
N TYR A 25 10.79 6.05 3.54
CA TYR A 25 11.81 6.52 2.59
C TYR A 25 11.47 7.86 1.94
N GLY A 26 10.28 8.41 2.15
CA GLY A 26 9.84 9.64 1.50
C GLY A 26 10.74 10.84 1.78
N GLU A 27 10.97 11.71 0.79
CA GLU A 27 11.68 12.97 0.94
C GLU A 27 10.78 14.14 0.52
N PRO A 28 10.55 15.14 1.42
CA PRO A 28 10.93 15.11 2.84
C PRO A 28 10.23 13.96 3.57
N ALA A 29 10.88 13.41 4.59
CA ALA A 29 10.32 12.32 5.39
C ALA A 29 9.00 12.75 6.04
N VAL A 30 7.98 11.91 5.90
CA VAL A 30 6.72 12.05 6.63
C VAL A 30 6.95 11.67 8.09
N ARG A 31 6.53 12.53 9.02
CA ARG A 31 6.59 12.23 10.44
C ARG A 31 5.37 11.43 10.87
N GLY A 32 5.59 10.44 11.73
CA GLY A 32 4.54 9.58 12.23
C GLY A 32 4.62 8.17 11.66
N ASP A 33 3.50 7.47 11.72
CA ASP A 33 3.36 6.07 11.35
C ASP A 33 2.05 5.82 10.58
N LEU A 34 1.62 4.56 10.48
CA LEU A 34 0.37 4.22 9.79
C LEU A 34 -0.86 4.77 10.53
N ARG A 35 -0.79 4.88 11.87
CA ARG A 35 -1.89 5.39 12.69
C ARG A 35 -2.13 6.87 12.48
N GLU A 36 -1.07 7.67 12.58
CA GLU A 36 -1.11 9.13 12.48
C GLU A 36 0.18 9.65 11.85
N ASN A 37 0.06 10.41 10.79
CA ASN A 37 1.20 11.02 10.09
C ASN A 37 0.84 12.36 9.47
N ASP A 38 1.86 13.13 9.09
CA ASP A 38 1.69 14.42 8.40
C ASP A 38 1.66 14.28 6.85
N GLY A 39 1.56 13.05 6.34
CA GLY A 39 1.34 12.74 4.92
C GLY A 39 -0.12 12.84 4.48
N HIS A 40 -0.44 12.20 3.35
CA HIS A 40 -1.77 12.32 2.74
C HIS A 40 -2.81 11.41 3.39
N LEU A 41 -2.42 10.22 3.89
CA LEU A 41 -3.33 9.24 4.46
C LEU A 41 -2.79 8.64 5.74
N ASP A 42 -3.67 8.50 6.74
CA ASP A 42 -3.46 7.71 7.95
C ASP A 42 -4.78 7.10 8.45
N LEU A 43 -4.67 6.18 9.41
CA LEU A 43 -5.82 5.45 9.95
C LEU A 43 -6.75 6.33 10.79
N LEU A 44 -6.23 7.39 11.46
CA LEU A 44 -7.07 8.30 12.24
C LEU A 44 -7.95 9.16 11.34
N ARG A 45 -7.37 9.76 10.28
CA ARG A 45 -8.12 10.61 9.35
C ARG A 45 -9.11 9.79 8.53
N SER A 46 -8.68 8.65 7.98
CA SER A 46 -9.56 7.76 7.22
C SER A 46 -10.62 7.11 8.11
N GLY A 47 -10.33 6.95 9.41
CA GLY A 47 -11.26 6.42 10.41
C GLY A 47 -12.56 7.21 10.59
N ARG A 48 -12.64 8.42 10.04
CA ARG A 48 -13.86 9.27 10.04
C ARG A 48 -14.94 8.76 9.08
N TYR A 49 -14.56 7.97 8.08
CA TYR A 49 -15.50 7.37 7.14
C TYR A 49 -16.13 6.11 7.74
N GLY A 50 -17.32 5.75 7.27
CA GLY A 50 -18.07 4.61 7.80
C GLY A 50 -17.42 3.26 7.49
N ARG A 51 -17.58 2.77 6.27
CA ARG A 51 -16.96 1.53 5.77
C ARG A 51 -15.69 1.87 5.01
N ARG A 52 -14.57 1.25 5.37
CA ARG A 52 -13.24 1.67 4.86
C ARG A 52 -12.48 0.48 4.31
N ALA A 53 -12.04 0.58 3.05
CA ALA A 53 -11.07 -0.32 2.46
C ALA A 53 -9.99 0.47 1.72
N GLN A 54 -8.74 0.11 1.92
CA GLN A 54 -7.57 0.84 1.43
C GLN A 54 -6.52 -0.10 0.88
N PHE A 55 -6.10 0.12 -0.37
CA PHE A 55 -4.87 -0.48 -0.89
C PHE A 55 -3.66 0.32 -0.44
N PHE A 56 -2.72 -0.37 0.21
CA PHE A 56 -1.40 0.15 0.56
C PHE A 56 -0.39 -0.40 -0.43
N ALA A 57 0.23 0.48 -1.19
CA ALA A 57 1.25 0.10 -2.15
C ALA A 57 2.59 -0.11 -1.45
N LEU A 58 3.22 -1.23 -1.73
CA LEU A 58 4.65 -1.40 -1.56
C LEU A 58 5.29 -0.91 -2.86
N PHE A 59 5.89 0.26 -2.80
CA PHE A 59 6.43 0.98 -3.94
C PHE A 59 7.77 1.60 -3.60
N ASP A 60 8.69 1.59 -4.55
CA ASP A 60 9.82 2.51 -4.61
C ASP A 60 10.27 2.65 -6.06
N ASN A 61 10.97 3.73 -6.36
CA ASN A 61 11.61 3.91 -7.66
C ASN A 61 12.87 3.04 -7.75
N ALA A 62 12.72 1.81 -8.26
CA ALA A 62 13.81 0.84 -8.37
C ALA A 62 15.02 1.39 -9.13
N ALA A 63 14.81 2.28 -10.11
CA ALA A 63 15.90 2.91 -10.86
C ALA A 63 16.70 3.94 -10.04
N ALA A 64 16.17 4.43 -8.94
CA ALA A 64 16.85 5.34 -8.02
C ALA A 64 17.58 4.61 -6.87
N LEU A 65 17.32 3.31 -6.71
CA LEU A 65 17.98 2.50 -5.69
C LEU A 65 19.42 2.15 -6.09
N PRO A 66 20.29 1.85 -5.12
CA PRO A 66 21.63 1.34 -5.42
C PRO A 66 21.58 0.10 -6.32
N PRO A 67 22.57 -0.10 -7.23
CA PRO A 67 22.61 -1.27 -8.09
C PRO A 67 22.62 -2.57 -7.28
N GLY A 68 21.77 -3.51 -7.67
CA GLY A 68 21.67 -4.83 -7.04
C GLY A 68 20.23 -5.34 -6.95
N PRO A 69 20.01 -6.46 -6.26
CA PRO A 69 18.67 -6.98 -6.03
C PRO A 69 17.81 -6.00 -5.21
N VAL A 70 16.58 -5.76 -5.66
CA VAL A 70 15.62 -4.84 -5.01
C VAL A 70 14.70 -5.58 -4.03
N TRP A 71 14.59 -6.89 -4.17
CA TRP A 71 13.77 -7.74 -3.30
C TRP A 71 13.99 -7.54 -1.79
N PRO A 72 15.24 -7.41 -1.25
CA PRO A 72 15.44 -7.14 0.17
C PRO A 72 14.81 -5.83 0.64
N HIS A 73 14.74 -4.82 -0.24
CA HIS A 73 14.11 -3.53 0.04
C HIS A 73 12.59 -3.70 0.18
N LEU A 74 11.95 -4.42 -0.76
CA LEU A 74 10.53 -4.77 -0.66
C LEU A 74 10.21 -5.58 0.61
N CYS A 75 11.08 -6.52 0.97
CA CYS A 75 10.94 -7.28 2.23
C CYS A 75 10.93 -6.38 3.47
N ALA A 76 11.75 -5.32 3.49
CA ALA A 76 11.79 -4.36 4.58
C ALA A 76 10.47 -3.56 4.67
N MET A 77 9.93 -3.12 3.53
CA MET A 77 8.65 -2.42 3.48
C MET A 77 7.50 -3.31 3.96
N HIS A 78 7.44 -4.56 3.50
CA HIS A 78 6.44 -5.52 3.96
C HIS A 78 6.53 -5.77 5.48
N ARG A 79 7.74 -5.94 6.02
CA ARG A 79 7.94 -6.13 7.46
C ARG A 79 7.43 -4.94 8.25
N TRP A 80 7.82 -3.73 7.87
CA TRP A 80 7.35 -2.51 8.49
C TRP A 80 5.83 -2.43 8.47
N PHE A 81 5.19 -2.70 7.32
CA PHE A 81 3.73 -2.68 7.20
C PHE A 81 3.06 -3.69 8.15
N GLN A 82 3.61 -4.90 8.29
CA GLN A 82 3.09 -5.90 9.23
C GLN A 82 3.24 -5.45 10.70
N GLU A 83 4.37 -4.86 11.04
CA GLU A 83 4.60 -4.29 12.38
C GLU A 83 3.60 -3.16 12.68
N GLN A 84 3.31 -2.31 11.72
CA GLN A 84 2.31 -1.26 11.85
C GLN A 84 0.89 -1.82 12.05
N LEU A 85 0.50 -2.82 11.27
CA LEU A 85 -0.81 -3.45 11.45
C LEU A 85 -0.93 -4.14 12.82
N ALA A 86 0.13 -4.78 13.28
CA ALA A 86 0.16 -5.40 14.60
C ALA A 86 0.07 -4.37 15.74
N ALA A 87 0.75 -3.23 15.60
CA ALA A 87 0.72 -2.15 16.58
C ALA A 87 -0.65 -1.45 16.65
N HIS A 88 -1.43 -1.51 15.56
CA HIS A 88 -2.71 -0.82 15.40
C HIS A 88 -3.85 -1.78 15.03
N ASP A 89 -3.83 -2.99 15.58
CA ASP A 89 -4.76 -4.09 15.26
C ASP A 89 -6.23 -3.76 15.54
N GLY A 90 -6.51 -2.82 16.44
CA GLY A 90 -7.84 -2.26 16.69
C GLY A 90 -8.36 -1.36 15.57
N MET A 91 -7.50 -0.86 14.67
CA MET A 91 -7.86 0.14 13.64
C MET A 91 -7.88 -0.42 12.22
N ALA A 92 -7.01 -1.35 11.91
CA ALA A 92 -6.89 -1.94 10.58
C ALA A 92 -6.52 -3.42 10.67
N VAL A 93 -6.85 -4.18 9.62
CA VAL A 93 -6.49 -5.58 9.48
C VAL A 93 -6.21 -5.90 8.03
N LEU A 94 -5.17 -6.71 7.75
CA LEU A 94 -4.86 -7.18 6.41
C LEU A 94 -5.97 -8.11 5.91
N CYS A 95 -6.51 -7.80 4.74
CA CYS A 95 -7.54 -8.59 4.07
C CYS A 95 -7.00 -9.18 2.75
N ARG A 96 -7.30 -10.46 2.52
CA ARG A 96 -6.89 -11.22 1.35
C ARG A 96 -8.06 -11.66 0.48
N THR A 97 -9.28 -11.55 1.01
CA THR A 97 -10.53 -11.98 0.37
C THR A 97 -11.64 -10.94 0.60
N GLY A 98 -12.66 -10.93 -0.26
CA GLY A 98 -13.83 -10.06 -0.09
C GLY A 98 -14.55 -10.31 1.24
N ARG A 99 -14.61 -11.56 1.72
CA ARG A 99 -15.18 -11.89 3.03
C ARG A 99 -14.41 -11.21 4.16
N GLU A 100 -13.07 -11.28 4.14
CA GLU A 100 -12.25 -10.61 5.15
C GLU A 100 -12.43 -9.08 5.13
N VAL A 101 -12.67 -8.50 3.94
CA VAL A 101 -13.02 -7.08 3.81
C VAL A 101 -14.35 -6.78 4.49
N ASP A 102 -15.39 -7.59 4.22
CA ASP A 102 -16.70 -7.42 4.84
C ASP A 102 -16.64 -7.59 6.35
N ASP A 103 -15.90 -8.56 6.85
CA ASP A 103 -15.70 -8.79 8.29
C ASP A 103 -14.97 -7.61 8.95
N ALA A 104 -13.89 -7.10 8.32
CA ALA A 104 -13.13 -5.96 8.81
C ALA A 104 -13.99 -4.69 8.93
N VAL A 105 -14.71 -4.34 7.86
CA VAL A 105 -15.54 -3.13 7.86
C VAL A 105 -16.75 -3.26 8.79
N SER A 106 -17.28 -4.46 8.97
CA SER A 106 -18.35 -4.74 9.93
C SER A 106 -17.87 -4.61 11.38
N ALA A 107 -16.60 -4.91 11.64
CA ALA A 107 -15.93 -4.69 12.92
C ALA A 107 -15.48 -3.23 13.14
N GLY A 108 -15.79 -2.31 12.22
CA GLY A 108 -15.41 -0.91 12.32
C GLY A 108 -13.93 -0.64 12.03
N LYS A 109 -13.21 -1.62 11.49
CA LYS A 109 -11.79 -1.51 11.11
C LYS A 109 -11.63 -1.09 9.65
N THR A 110 -10.48 -0.56 9.32
CA THR A 110 -10.05 -0.40 7.93
C THR A 110 -9.62 -1.75 7.36
N ALA A 111 -10.26 -2.19 6.28
CA ALA A 111 -9.79 -3.34 5.52
C ALA A 111 -8.54 -2.94 4.73
N ALA A 112 -7.38 -3.34 5.21
CA ALA A 112 -6.12 -3.07 4.55
C ALA A 112 -5.87 -4.14 3.47
N LEU A 113 -5.64 -3.69 2.25
CA LEU A 113 -5.30 -4.50 1.10
C LEU A 113 -3.87 -4.16 0.68
N LEU A 114 -3.12 -5.14 0.19
CA LEU A 114 -1.71 -4.93 -0.16
C LEU A 114 -1.52 -5.02 -1.67
N SER A 115 -0.81 -4.05 -2.22
CA SER A 115 -0.39 -4.02 -3.62
C SER A 115 1.12 -3.85 -3.74
N ILE A 116 1.64 -4.18 -4.93
CA ILE A 116 3.01 -3.89 -5.36
C ILE A 116 2.92 -3.07 -6.65
N GLU A 117 3.67 -2.00 -6.72
CA GLU A 117 3.77 -1.17 -7.92
C GLU A 117 5.18 -1.21 -8.50
N GLY A 118 5.30 -1.91 -9.63
CA GLY A 118 6.55 -2.24 -10.30
C GLY A 118 7.07 -3.64 -9.97
N ALA A 119 7.09 -4.53 -10.97
CA ALA A 119 7.65 -5.88 -10.81
C ALA A 119 9.17 -5.87 -10.59
N ASP A 120 9.83 -4.75 -10.84
CA ASP A 120 11.24 -4.53 -10.47
C ASP A 120 11.48 -4.85 -8.99
N LEU A 121 10.53 -4.49 -8.12
CA LEU A 121 10.61 -4.75 -6.68
C LEU A 121 10.60 -6.25 -6.34
N LEU A 122 10.13 -7.07 -7.27
CA LEU A 122 10.21 -8.53 -7.20
C LEU A 122 11.48 -9.09 -7.86
N ASP A 123 12.44 -8.23 -8.28
CA ASP A 123 13.54 -8.61 -9.19
C ASP A 123 13.03 -9.30 -10.46
N CYS A 124 11.77 -9.07 -10.86
CA CYS A 124 11.05 -9.76 -11.95
C CYS A 124 11.11 -11.31 -11.84
N LYS A 125 11.15 -11.84 -10.62
CA LYS A 125 11.27 -13.29 -10.36
C LYS A 125 9.95 -13.90 -9.90
N GLU A 126 9.63 -15.05 -10.47
CA GLU A 126 8.37 -15.75 -10.16
C GLU A 126 8.30 -16.23 -8.71
N GLU A 127 9.41 -16.71 -8.14
CA GLU A 127 9.46 -17.14 -6.73
C GLU A 127 9.14 -16.00 -5.76
N ASN A 128 9.55 -14.77 -6.08
CA ASN A 128 9.25 -13.59 -5.29
C ASN A 128 7.77 -13.19 -5.41
N LEU A 129 7.17 -13.40 -6.58
CA LEU A 129 5.73 -13.20 -6.78
C LEU A 129 4.89 -14.16 -5.92
N TYR A 130 5.26 -15.45 -5.88
CA TYR A 130 4.57 -16.40 -4.99
C TYR A 130 4.70 -15.99 -3.53
N THR A 131 5.89 -15.61 -3.09
CA THR A 131 6.12 -15.10 -1.73
C THR A 131 5.28 -13.86 -1.43
N ALA A 132 5.20 -12.91 -2.35
CA ALA A 132 4.36 -11.72 -2.19
C ALA A 132 2.86 -12.08 -2.07
N ARG A 133 2.39 -13.06 -2.83
CA ARG A 133 1.03 -13.58 -2.69
C ARG A 133 0.76 -14.17 -1.30
N GLU A 134 1.71 -14.95 -0.75
CA GLU A 134 1.62 -15.47 0.61
C GLU A 134 1.53 -14.35 1.66
N TRP A 135 2.24 -13.24 1.46
CA TRP A 135 2.14 -12.04 2.30
C TRP A 135 0.74 -11.41 2.27
N GLY A 136 -0.05 -11.68 1.27
CA GLY A 136 -1.38 -11.13 1.10
C GLY A 136 -1.50 -10.07 0.03
N VAL A 137 -0.49 -9.89 -0.83
CA VAL A 137 -0.60 -9.03 -2.00
C VAL A 137 -1.72 -9.53 -2.92
N ARG A 138 -2.59 -8.63 -3.38
CA ARG A 138 -3.73 -8.94 -4.25
C ARG A 138 -3.78 -8.10 -5.52
N LEU A 139 -2.88 -7.13 -5.63
CA LEU A 139 -2.73 -6.30 -6.82
C LEU A 139 -1.24 -6.15 -7.13
N LEU A 140 -0.87 -6.31 -8.38
CA LEU A 140 0.45 -6.03 -8.91
C LEU A 140 0.31 -5.21 -10.19
N ASN A 141 0.91 -4.02 -10.22
CA ASN A 141 1.19 -3.30 -11.44
C ASN A 141 2.52 -3.80 -12.01
N PRO A 142 2.57 -4.40 -13.21
CA PRO A 142 3.81 -4.95 -13.76
C PRO A 142 4.91 -3.91 -13.95
N VAL A 143 4.56 -2.68 -14.27
CA VAL A 143 5.50 -1.59 -14.54
C VAL A 143 5.00 -0.29 -13.90
N TRP A 144 5.93 0.51 -13.40
CA TRP A 144 5.69 1.91 -13.02
C TRP A 144 6.16 2.83 -14.16
N ASN A 145 7.17 3.66 -13.96
CA ASN A 145 7.69 4.59 -14.98
C ASN A 145 8.89 4.05 -15.77
N ASN A 146 9.52 2.97 -15.29
CA ASN A 146 10.70 2.38 -15.94
C ASN A 146 10.34 1.04 -16.55
N ALA A 147 10.79 0.79 -17.80
CA ALA A 147 10.69 -0.54 -18.40
C ALA A 147 11.46 -1.56 -17.55
N ASN A 148 10.97 -2.79 -17.51
CA ASN A 148 11.61 -3.89 -16.81
C ASN A 148 11.53 -5.19 -17.63
N ALA A 149 11.97 -6.31 -17.09
CA ALA A 149 12.02 -7.57 -17.82
C ALA A 149 10.62 -8.12 -18.24
N LEU A 150 9.53 -7.58 -17.66
CA LEU A 150 8.16 -8.03 -17.95
C LEU A 150 7.45 -7.11 -18.94
N SER A 151 7.76 -5.82 -18.96
CA SER A 151 7.03 -4.84 -19.77
C SER A 151 7.86 -3.61 -20.09
N GLY A 152 7.62 -3.02 -21.26
CA GLY A 152 8.03 -1.66 -21.60
C GLY A 152 7.27 -0.62 -20.75
N SER A 153 7.75 0.62 -20.82
CA SER A 153 7.12 1.76 -20.16
C SER A 153 6.86 2.88 -21.17
N CYS A 154 5.66 3.47 -21.09
CA CYS A 154 5.33 4.62 -21.94
C CYS A 154 6.22 5.85 -21.70
N ALA A 155 6.94 5.91 -20.58
CA ALA A 155 7.91 6.96 -20.31
C ALA A 155 9.26 6.74 -21.03
N GLN A 156 9.52 5.54 -21.55
CA GLN A 156 10.75 5.15 -22.21
C GLN A 156 10.57 4.74 -23.68
N ASP A 157 9.34 4.47 -24.11
CA ASP A 157 8.99 4.08 -25.49
C ASP A 157 8.71 5.31 -26.36
N ALA A 158 9.47 6.39 -26.20
CA ALA A 158 9.28 7.63 -26.93
C ALA A 158 9.99 7.64 -28.31
N ASP A 159 10.21 6.45 -28.95
CA ASP A 159 10.72 6.33 -30.33
C ASP A 159 9.75 5.56 -31.23
#